data_70e2a1d0676e38f9ad446be3ea3f2f38
#
_entry.id   70e2a1d0676e38f9ad446be3ea3f2f38
#
_cell.length_a   1.000
_cell.length_b   1.000
_cell.length_c   1.000
_cell.angle_alpha   90.00
_cell.angle_beta   90.00
_cell.angle_gamma   90.00
#
_symmetry.space_group_name_H-M   'P 1'
#
loop_
_entity.id
_entity.type
_entity.pdbx_description
1 polymer ?
#
loop_
_entity_poly.entity_id
_entity_poly.type
_entity_poly.pdbx_seq_one_letter_code
_entity_poly.pdbx_strand_id
1 'polypeptide(L)'
;MSTLKRQLGSPALFGIVQGFIAASIYFSLGLVAERALGLTWAVFVAGAVLFAVVVPCYVEGASLHPERGGATVIARYAFNELASFIAGWAICLDYLILVALCAFASTDYLGVFWDGFNTGVSEFLIAAAIVAYVALTAIRGPSPRRFERAAVLVLADLAVQALVLVLGLALLFEPDVLTEPAAIAGAPSLEHIV
;
A
#
# COMPACT_ATOMS: atom_id res chain seq x y z
N MET A 1 14.19 18.03 27.18
CA MET A 1 13.49 16.92 26.51
C MET A 1 12.06 17.34 26.26
N SER A 2 11.70 17.67 25.01
CA SER A 2 10.31 18.02 24.67
C SER A 2 9.50 16.73 24.66
N THR A 3 8.57 16.58 25.58
CA THR A 3 7.60 15.48 25.60
C THR A 3 6.85 15.50 24.28
N LEU A 4 7.02 14.41 23.52
CA LEU A 4 6.28 14.19 22.26
C LEU A 4 4.78 14.20 22.58
N LYS A 5 4.09 15.29 22.29
CA LYS A 5 2.62 15.34 22.37
C LYS A 5 2.07 14.36 21.32
N ARG A 6 1.33 13.36 21.78
CA ARG A 6 0.58 12.44 20.93
C ARG A 6 -0.46 13.25 20.15
N GLN A 7 -0.20 13.52 18.88
CA GLN A 7 -1.08 14.34 18.03
C GLN A 7 -2.17 13.52 17.33
N LEU A 8 -1.95 12.20 17.17
CA LEU A 8 -2.86 11.29 16.50
C LEU A 8 -3.35 10.23 17.48
N GLY A 9 -4.65 10.00 17.52
CA GLY A 9 -5.26 8.89 18.22
C GLY A 9 -5.12 7.57 17.45
N SER A 10 -5.34 6.45 18.14
CA SER A 10 -5.30 5.12 17.52
C SER A 10 -6.21 4.96 16.29
N PRO A 11 -7.45 5.52 16.26
CA PRO A 11 -8.30 5.43 15.07
C PRO A 11 -7.73 6.16 13.85
N ALA A 12 -7.10 7.31 14.06
CA ALA A 12 -6.47 8.06 12.96
C ALA A 12 -5.27 7.32 12.38
N LEU A 13 -4.44 6.71 13.24
CA LEU A 13 -3.33 5.86 12.80
C LEU A 13 -3.83 4.65 12.03
N PHE A 14 -4.86 3.97 12.53
CA PHE A 14 -5.48 2.85 11.83
C PHE A 14 -5.98 3.26 10.44
N GLY A 15 -6.68 4.40 10.33
CA GLY A 15 -7.16 4.91 9.06
C GLY A 15 -6.04 5.21 8.06
N ILE A 16 -4.92 5.80 8.50
CA ILE A 16 -3.77 6.07 7.64
C ILE A 16 -3.14 4.76 7.14
N VAL A 17 -2.89 3.81 8.05
CA VAL A 17 -2.28 2.51 7.71
C VAL A 17 -3.18 1.71 6.78
N GLN A 18 -4.49 1.65 7.08
CA GLN A 18 -5.45 0.94 6.25
C GLN A 18 -5.56 1.54 4.85
N GLY A 19 -5.63 2.87 4.73
CA GLY A 19 -5.66 3.54 3.42
C GLY A 19 -4.40 3.26 2.59
N PHE A 20 -3.24 3.17 3.24
CA PHE A 20 -1.99 2.83 2.57
C PHE A 20 -1.96 1.38 2.07
N ILE A 21 -2.42 0.44 2.91
CA ILE A 21 -2.52 -0.99 2.57
C ILE A 21 -3.52 -1.20 1.43
N ALA A 22 -4.69 -0.58 1.51
CA ALA A 22 -5.73 -0.67 0.48
C ALA A 22 -5.22 -0.19 -0.88
N ALA A 23 -4.58 0.98 -0.92
CA ALA A 23 -4.00 1.52 -2.15
C ALA A 23 -2.97 0.56 -2.75
N SER A 24 -2.12 -0.05 -1.90
CA SER A 24 -1.10 -1.01 -2.34
C SER A 24 -1.72 -2.30 -2.90
N ILE A 25 -2.80 -2.80 -2.30
CA ILE A 25 -3.52 -3.99 -2.77
C ILE A 25 -4.14 -3.72 -4.14
N TYR A 26 -4.88 -2.62 -4.30
CA TYR A 26 -5.52 -2.28 -5.57
C TYR A 26 -4.53 -2.14 -6.72
N PHE A 27 -3.35 -1.60 -6.44
CA PHE A 27 -2.28 -1.48 -7.41
C PHE A 27 -1.62 -2.83 -7.73
N SER A 28 -1.29 -3.65 -6.70
CA SER A 28 -0.49 -4.85 -6.87
C SER A 28 -1.29 -6.09 -7.28
N LEU A 29 -2.59 -6.16 -6.93
CA LEU A 29 -3.42 -7.35 -7.15
C LEU A 29 -3.49 -7.74 -8.63
N GLY A 30 -3.77 -6.78 -9.50
CA GLY A 30 -3.84 -7.01 -10.95
C GLY A 30 -2.51 -7.53 -11.51
N LEU A 31 -1.42 -6.87 -11.16
CA LEU A 31 -0.07 -7.23 -11.62
C LEU A 31 0.35 -8.63 -11.14
N VAL A 32 0.06 -8.96 -9.88
CA VAL A 32 0.38 -10.28 -9.32
C VAL A 32 -0.53 -11.35 -9.94
N ALA A 33 -1.82 -11.07 -10.12
CA ALA A 33 -2.76 -12.01 -10.73
C ALA A 33 -2.36 -12.38 -12.16
N GLU A 34 -1.92 -11.38 -12.94
CA GLU A 34 -1.45 -11.58 -14.32
C GLU A 34 -0.20 -12.48 -14.40
N ARG A 35 0.72 -12.33 -13.43
CA ARG A 35 2.01 -13.02 -13.47
C ARG A 35 2.05 -14.31 -12.66
N ALA A 36 1.25 -14.43 -11.62
CA ALA A 36 1.26 -15.59 -10.72
C ALA A 36 0.39 -16.76 -11.21
N LEU A 37 -0.39 -16.59 -12.30
CA LEU A 37 -1.12 -17.65 -12.98
C LEU A 37 -1.85 -18.63 -12.01
N GLY A 38 -2.69 -18.10 -11.12
CA GLY A 38 -3.43 -18.90 -10.14
C GLY A 38 -2.73 -19.10 -8.78
N LEU A 39 -1.43 -18.81 -8.66
CA LEU A 39 -0.69 -18.83 -7.39
C LEU A 39 -0.72 -17.46 -6.66
N THR A 40 -1.58 -16.55 -7.07
CA THR A 40 -1.73 -15.22 -6.49
C THR A 40 -1.90 -15.26 -4.98
N TRP A 41 -2.73 -16.18 -4.47
CA TRP A 41 -2.93 -16.37 -3.05
C TRP A 41 -1.63 -16.75 -2.31
N ALA A 42 -0.79 -17.61 -2.91
CA ALA A 42 0.46 -18.04 -2.30
C ALA A 42 1.47 -16.89 -2.21
N VAL A 43 1.53 -16.03 -3.22
CA VAL A 43 2.37 -14.82 -3.21
C VAL A 43 1.96 -13.88 -2.08
N PHE A 44 0.65 -13.63 -1.92
CA PHE A 44 0.16 -12.78 -0.83
C PHE A 44 0.37 -13.40 0.55
N VAL A 45 0.20 -14.71 0.70
CA VAL A 45 0.49 -15.42 1.97
C VAL A 45 1.98 -15.34 2.30
N ALA A 46 2.86 -15.59 1.33
CA ALA A 46 4.31 -15.45 1.53
C ALA A 46 4.69 -14.02 1.93
N GLY A 47 4.12 -13.01 1.26
CA GLY A 47 4.28 -11.60 1.62
C GLY A 47 3.81 -11.29 3.03
N ALA A 48 2.64 -11.81 3.43
CA ALA A 48 2.10 -11.63 4.77
C ALA A 48 2.99 -12.26 5.85
N VAL A 49 3.55 -13.45 5.60
CA VAL A 49 4.50 -14.11 6.52
C VAL A 49 5.77 -13.28 6.67
N LEU A 50 6.36 -12.81 5.57
CA LEU A 50 7.54 -11.94 5.61
C LEU A 50 7.24 -10.65 6.40
N PHE A 51 6.09 -10.04 6.15
CA PHE A 51 5.67 -8.83 6.88
C PHE A 51 5.49 -9.10 8.38
N ALA A 52 4.88 -10.23 8.74
CA ALA A 52 4.70 -10.65 10.14
C ALA A 52 6.02 -10.85 10.89
N VAL A 53 7.10 -11.22 10.18
CA VAL A 53 8.45 -11.33 10.78
C VAL A 53 9.10 -9.96 10.94
N VAL A 54 8.87 -9.03 9.99
CA VAL A 54 9.50 -7.70 10.01
C VAL A 54 8.84 -6.75 11.02
N VAL A 55 7.51 -6.81 11.18
CA VAL A 55 6.76 -5.92 12.09
C VAL A 55 7.27 -5.93 13.53
N PRO A 56 7.50 -7.08 14.18
CA PRO A 56 8.05 -7.11 15.53
C PRO A 56 9.39 -6.39 15.69
N CYS A 57 10.26 -6.49 14.68
CA CYS A 57 11.55 -5.78 14.68
C CYS A 57 11.37 -4.26 14.70
N TYR A 58 10.39 -3.74 13.93
CA TYR A 58 10.05 -2.32 13.96
C TYR A 58 9.42 -1.89 15.29
N VAL A 59 8.57 -2.72 15.88
CA VAL A 59 7.94 -2.45 17.17
C VAL A 59 9.00 -2.38 18.28
N GLU A 60 9.94 -3.33 18.28
CA GLU A 60 11.05 -3.35 19.22
C GLU A 60 11.95 -2.12 19.03
N GLY A 61 12.39 -1.84 17.82
CA GLY A 61 13.21 -0.66 17.50
C GLY A 61 12.55 0.65 17.91
N ALA A 62 11.25 0.79 17.69
CA ALA A 62 10.49 1.97 18.09
C ALA A 62 10.32 2.08 19.62
N SER A 63 10.28 0.96 20.33
CA SER A 63 10.21 0.94 21.80
C SER A 63 11.53 1.32 22.46
N LEU A 64 12.66 0.90 21.86
CA LEU A 64 14.00 1.20 22.34
C LEU A 64 14.40 2.67 22.08
N HIS A 65 13.97 3.22 20.96
CA HIS A 65 14.33 4.55 20.51
C HIS A 65 13.08 5.40 20.22
N PRO A 66 12.43 5.98 21.26
CA PRO A 66 11.19 6.76 21.10
C PRO A 66 11.46 8.17 20.51
N GLU A 67 12.18 8.21 19.39
CA GLU A 67 12.50 9.42 18.66
C GLU A 67 11.67 9.53 17.37
N ARG A 68 11.59 10.73 16.80
CA ARG A 68 10.95 10.92 15.50
C ARG A 68 11.91 10.54 14.39
N GLY A 69 11.47 9.71 13.44
CA GLY A 69 12.28 9.32 12.29
C GLY A 69 12.08 7.85 11.85
N GLY A 70 11.40 7.02 12.64
CA GLY A 70 11.10 5.64 12.26
C GLY A 70 12.35 4.85 11.90
N ALA A 71 12.37 4.24 10.70
CA ALA A 71 13.47 3.39 10.26
C ALA A 71 14.84 4.08 10.21
N THR A 72 14.88 5.41 9.96
CA THR A 72 16.15 6.16 9.95
C THR A 72 16.80 6.22 11.32
N VAL A 73 15.98 6.34 12.38
CA VAL A 73 16.46 6.32 13.77
C VAL A 73 17.02 4.94 14.09
N ILE A 74 16.29 3.88 13.75
CA ILE A 74 16.74 2.50 13.96
C ILE A 74 18.08 2.26 13.26
N ALA A 75 18.20 2.67 12.00
CA ALA A 75 19.44 2.55 11.22
C ALA A 75 20.61 3.31 11.83
N ARG A 76 20.37 4.50 12.42
CA ARG A 76 21.39 5.30 13.08
C ARG A 76 21.95 4.59 14.31
N TYR A 77 21.08 4.02 15.14
CA TYR A 77 21.51 3.32 16.36
C TYR A 77 22.09 1.93 16.08
N ALA A 78 21.59 1.23 15.06
CA ALA A 78 22.10 -0.09 14.71
C ALA A 78 23.45 -0.05 13.99
N PHE A 79 23.68 0.99 13.16
CA PHE A 79 24.88 1.10 12.33
C PHE A 79 25.62 2.42 12.56
N ASN A 80 25.20 3.50 11.88
CA ASN A 80 25.82 4.82 11.97
C ASN A 80 24.96 5.89 11.26
N GLU A 81 25.41 7.15 11.30
CA GLU A 81 24.71 8.28 10.68
C GLU A 81 24.64 8.17 9.15
N LEU A 82 25.66 7.59 8.49
CA LEU A 82 25.66 7.40 7.04
C LEU A 82 24.56 6.40 6.63
N ALA A 83 24.43 5.28 7.36
CA ALA A 83 23.36 4.30 7.12
C ALA A 83 21.98 4.93 7.34
N SER A 84 21.82 5.77 8.35
CA SER A 84 20.60 6.55 8.61
C SER A 84 20.27 7.48 7.46
N PHE A 85 21.25 8.18 6.92
CA PHE A 85 21.08 9.09 5.78
C PHE A 85 20.65 8.32 4.52
N ILE A 86 21.33 7.21 4.21
CA ILE A 86 20.98 6.35 3.07
C ILE A 86 19.57 5.79 3.21
N ALA A 87 19.20 5.30 4.41
CA ALA A 87 17.86 4.81 4.69
C ALA A 87 16.79 5.90 4.51
N GLY A 88 17.06 7.10 5.00
CA GLY A 88 16.16 8.26 4.83
C GLY A 88 15.97 8.64 3.38
N TRP A 89 17.05 8.64 2.59
CA TRP A 89 16.99 8.92 1.17
C TRP A 89 16.23 7.84 0.40
N ALA A 90 16.47 6.56 0.72
CA ALA A 90 15.75 5.45 0.12
C ALA A 90 14.24 5.53 0.39
N ILE A 91 13.83 5.80 1.63
CA ILE A 91 12.42 5.98 2.02
C ILE A 91 11.79 7.18 1.28
N CYS A 92 12.54 8.28 1.13
CA CYS A 92 12.05 9.44 0.39
C CYS A 92 11.77 9.10 -1.07
N LEU A 93 12.68 8.37 -1.73
CA LEU A 93 12.51 7.90 -3.10
C LEU A 93 11.33 6.92 -3.23
N ASP A 94 11.20 5.99 -2.29
CA ASP A 94 10.10 5.04 -2.23
C ASP A 94 8.74 5.75 -2.21
N TYR A 95 8.57 6.73 -1.33
CA TYR A 95 7.34 7.51 -1.26
C TYR A 95 7.07 8.34 -2.52
N LEU A 96 8.10 8.91 -3.16
CA LEU A 96 7.94 9.64 -4.41
C LEU A 96 7.44 8.73 -5.54
N ILE A 97 8.04 7.54 -5.66
CA ILE A 97 7.62 6.53 -6.63
C ILE A 97 6.19 6.09 -6.34
N LEU A 98 5.87 5.79 -5.09
CA LEU A 98 4.53 5.34 -4.70
C LEU A 98 3.45 6.39 -5.00
N VAL A 99 3.70 7.66 -4.71
CA VAL A 99 2.76 8.75 -5.03
C VAL A 99 2.52 8.84 -6.54
N ALA A 100 3.58 8.70 -7.36
CA ALA A 100 3.45 8.69 -8.80
C ALA A 100 2.62 7.49 -9.30
N LEU A 101 2.94 6.28 -8.82
CA LEU A 101 2.20 5.06 -9.17
C LEU A 101 0.73 5.14 -8.79
N CYS A 102 0.41 5.61 -7.58
CA CYS A 102 -0.98 5.78 -7.15
C CYS A 102 -1.73 6.84 -7.99
N ALA A 103 -1.04 7.90 -8.42
CA ALA A 103 -1.64 8.93 -9.27
C ALA A 103 -2.00 8.37 -10.65
N PHE A 104 -1.10 7.59 -11.27
CA PHE A 104 -1.39 6.91 -12.54
C PHE A 104 -2.45 5.83 -12.40
N ALA A 105 -2.37 4.96 -11.39
CA ALA A 105 -3.41 3.96 -11.14
C ALA A 105 -4.79 4.60 -10.96
N SER A 106 -4.86 5.79 -10.36
CA SER A 106 -6.12 6.52 -10.22
C SER A 106 -6.73 6.92 -11.57
N THR A 107 -5.92 7.20 -12.58
CA THR A 107 -6.42 7.53 -13.93
C THR A 107 -6.99 6.30 -14.64
N ASP A 108 -6.42 5.12 -14.42
CA ASP A 108 -6.96 3.86 -14.95
C ASP A 108 -8.34 3.57 -14.37
N TYR A 109 -8.53 3.74 -13.06
CA TYR A 109 -9.85 3.59 -12.43
C TYR A 109 -10.86 4.64 -12.90
N LEU A 110 -10.43 5.88 -13.13
CA LEU A 110 -11.28 6.91 -13.71
C LEU A 110 -11.65 6.63 -15.17
N GLY A 111 -10.75 5.96 -15.90
CA GLY A 111 -10.96 5.52 -17.28
C GLY A 111 -12.16 4.58 -17.45
N VAL A 112 -12.52 3.82 -16.40
CA VAL A 112 -13.73 2.96 -16.41
C VAL A 112 -15.01 3.78 -16.61
N PHE A 113 -15.03 5.03 -16.13
CA PHE A 113 -16.19 5.93 -16.29
C PHE A 113 -16.15 6.74 -17.58
N TRP A 114 -14.94 7.03 -18.08
CA TRP A 114 -14.74 7.81 -19.30
C TRP A 114 -13.39 7.47 -19.94
N ASP A 115 -13.44 6.84 -21.12
CA ASP A 115 -12.25 6.37 -21.86
C ASP A 115 -11.20 7.46 -22.15
N GLY A 116 -11.60 8.75 -22.12
CA GLY A 116 -10.70 9.88 -22.31
C GLY A 116 -9.75 10.16 -21.14
N PHE A 117 -9.96 9.57 -19.97
CA PHE A 117 -9.17 9.89 -18.77
C PHE A 117 -7.87 9.09 -18.65
N ASN A 118 -7.75 7.96 -19.32
CA ASN A 118 -6.56 7.12 -19.27
C ASN A 118 -5.78 7.10 -20.59
N THR A 119 -5.86 8.16 -21.41
CA THR A 119 -5.19 8.23 -22.70
C THR A 119 -4.28 9.44 -22.82
N GLY A 120 -2.98 9.17 -23.05
CA GLY A 120 -2.01 10.18 -23.48
C GLY A 120 -1.88 11.40 -22.56
N VAL A 121 -2.15 12.60 -23.10
CA VAL A 121 -1.95 13.86 -22.37
C VAL A 121 -2.95 14.05 -21.22
N SER A 122 -4.19 13.56 -21.38
CA SER A 122 -5.22 13.67 -20.34
C SER A 122 -4.87 12.85 -19.09
N GLU A 123 -4.34 11.66 -19.26
CA GLU A 123 -3.83 10.82 -18.19
C GLU A 123 -2.77 11.55 -17.37
N PHE A 124 -1.74 12.10 -18.05
CA PHE A 124 -0.69 12.86 -17.40
C PHE A 124 -1.21 14.09 -16.64
N LEU A 125 -2.13 14.85 -17.24
CA LEU A 125 -2.68 16.06 -16.62
C LEU A 125 -3.52 15.74 -15.39
N ILE A 126 -4.30 14.66 -15.42
CA ILE A 126 -5.09 14.22 -14.27
C ILE A 126 -4.17 13.71 -13.16
N ALA A 127 -3.20 12.87 -13.48
CA ALA A 127 -2.21 12.41 -12.49
C ALA A 127 -1.46 13.59 -11.85
N ALA A 128 -1.01 14.56 -12.66
CA ALA A 128 -0.35 15.77 -12.17
C ALA A 128 -1.28 16.61 -11.28
N ALA A 129 -2.56 16.74 -11.63
CA ALA A 129 -3.54 17.45 -10.82
C ALA A 129 -3.78 16.76 -9.48
N ILE A 130 -3.84 15.43 -9.44
CA ILE A 130 -3.95 14.63 -8.21
C ILE A 130 -2.73 14.87 -7.32
N VAL A 131 -1.52 14.77 -7.86
CA VAL A 131 -0.27 15.00 -7.11
C VAL A 131 -0.23 16.43 -6.57
N ALA A 132 -0.57 17.42 -7.40
CA ALA A 132 -0.62 18.83 -6.98
C ALA A 132 -1.65 19.04 -5.86
N TYR A 133 -2.83 18.45 -5.96
CA TYR A 133 -3.85 18.52 -4.91
C TYR A 133 -3.35 17.92 -3.60
N VAL A 134 -2.75 16.73 -3.65
CA VAL A 134 -2.17 16.06 -2.47
C VAL A 134 -1.06 16.91 -1.85
N ALA A 135 -0.13 17.44 -2.66
CA ALA A 135 0.95 18.31 -2.21
C ALA A 135 0.42 19.57 -1.53
N LEU A 136 -0.54 20.27 -2.15
CA LEU A 136 -1.17 21.45 -1.56
C LEU A 136 -1.88 21.15 -0.25
N THR A 137 -2.53 19.99 -0.15
CA THR A 137 -3.18 19.59 1.11
C THR A 137 -2.17 19.23 2.19
N ALA A 138 -1.04 18.63 1.83
CA ALA A 138 0.05 18.32 2.75
C ALA A 138 0.71 19.59 3.31
N ILE A 139 0.97 20.58 2.46
CA ILE A 139 1.54 21.90 2.88
C ILE A 139 0.60 22.61 3.87
N ARG A 140 -0.73 22.52 3.66
CA ARG A 140 -1.72 23.13 4.57
C ARG A 140 -1.80 22.45 5.94
N GLY A 141 -1.15 21.32 6.10
CA GLY A 141 -1.10 20.54 7.33
C GLY A 141 -2.39 19.78 7.67
N PRO A 142 -2.33 18.92 8.70
CA PRO A 142 -3.46 18.12 9.13
C PRO A 142 -4.54 18.99 9.79
N SER A 143 -5.80 18.78 9.40
CA SER A 143 -6.96 19.38 10.08
C SER A 143 -7.87 18.29 10.65
N PRO A 144 -8.48 18.48 11.83
CA PRO A 144 -9.38 17.48 12.44
C PRO A 144 -10.49 17.02 11.51
N ARG A 145 -11.11 17.95 10.78
CA ARG A 145 -12.19 17.64 9.81
C ARG A 145 -11.72 16.78 8.63
N ARG A 146 -10.44 16.87 8.24
CA ARG A 146 -9.89 16.01 7.19
C ARG A 146 -9.69 14.60 7.68
N PHE A 147 -9.25 14.44 8.95
CA PHE A 147 -9.13 13.12 9.56
C PHE A 147 -10.48 12.42 9.71
N GLU A 148 -11.53 13.15 10.11
CA GLU A 148 -12.87 12.59 10.18
C GLU A 148 -13.38 12.12 8.81
N ARG A 149 -13.19 12.92 7.76
CA ARG A 149 -13.55 12.54 6.39
C ARG A 149 -12.72 11.37 5.88
N ALA A 150 -11.42 11.37 6.13
CA ALA A 150 -10.55 10.26 5.77
C ALA A 150 -10.96 8.96 6.49
N ALA A 151 -11.33 9.02 7.76
CA ALA A 151 -11.83 7.87 8.51
C ALA A 151 -13.13 7.31 7.91
N VAL A 152 -14.06 8.18 7.50
CA VAL A 152 -15.30 7.75 6.82
C VAL A 152 -14.99 7.07 5.48
N LEU A 153 -14.07 7.63 4.68
CA LEU A 153 -13.65 7.01 3.42
C LEU A 153 -12.99 5.65 3.64
N VAL A 154 -12.13 5.53 4.65
CA VAL A 154 -11.48 4.25 5.00
C VAL A 154 -12.51 3.21 5.47
N LEU A 155 -13.51 3.62 6.26
CA LEU A 155 -14.57 2.70 6.68
C LEU A 155 -15.45 2.27 5.50
N ALA A 156 -15.73 3.16 4.57
CA ALA A 156 -16.46 2.84 3.34
C ALA A 156 -15.67 1.87 2.47
N ASP A 157 -14.37 2.10 2.31
CA ASP A 157 -13.46 1.23 1.58
C ASP A 157 -13.39 -0.18 2.21
N LEU A 158 -13.22 -0.27 3.53
CA LEU A 158 -13.29 -1.54 4.26
C LEU A 158 -14.61 -2.29 4.07
N ALA A 159 -15.72 -1.56 4.08
CA ALA A 159 -17.03 -2.15 3.86
C ALA A 159 -17.17 -2.72 2.44
N VAL A 160 -16.68 -2.00 1.44
CA VAL A 160 -16.65 -2.47 0.04
C VAL A 160 -15.72 -3.69 -0.10
N GLN A 161 -14.53 -3.67 0.49
CA GLN A 161 -13.61 -4.82 0.47
C GLN A 161 -14.24 -6.05 1.12
N ALA A 162 -14.85 -5.88 2.30
CA ALA A 162 -15.54 -6.97 2.99
C ALA A 162 -16.72 -7.52 2.16
N LEU A 163 -17.49 -6.63 1.52
CA LEU A 163 -18.59 -7.02 0.65
C LEU A 163 -18.07 -7.83 -0.56
N VAL A 164 -17.04 -7.36 -1.25
CA VAL A 164 -16.46 -8.06 -2.40
C VAL A 164 -15.90 -9.42 -1.97
N LEU A 165 -15.25 -9.50 -0.81
CA LEU A 165 -14.72 -10.76 -0.29
C LEU A 165 -15.84 -11.76 0.05
N VAL A 166 -16.90 -11.28 0.71
CA VAL A 166 -18.06 -12.15 1.06
C VAL A 166 -18.79 -12.61 -0.20
N LEU A 167 -19.02 -11.71 -1.16
CA LEU A 167 -19.66 -12.07 -2.43
C LEU A 167 -18.79 -13.03 -3.25
N GLY A 168 -17.48 -12.79 -3.30
CA GLY A 168 -16.52 -13.66 -3.98
C GLY A 168 -16.52 -15.08 -3.38
N LEU A 169 -16.48 -15.18 -2.05
CA LEU A 169 -16.56 -16.47 -1.37
C LEU A 169 -17.92 -17.15 -1.54
N ALA A 170 -19.01 -16.39 -1.54
CA ALA A 170 -20.36 -16.97 -1.63
C ALA A 170 -20.76 -17.39 -3.05
N LEU A 171 -20.28 -16.67 -4.07
CA LEU A 171 -20.73 -16.83 -5.46
C LEU A 171 -19.71 -17.52 -6.35
N LEU A 172 -18.42 -17.39 -6.07
CA LEU A 172 -17.32 -17.83 -6.94
C LEU A 172 -16.43 -18.90 -6.28
N PHE A 173 -16.68 -19.23 -5.01
CA PHE A 173 -15.85 -20.22 -4.32
C PHE A 173 -16.30 -21.64 -4.72
N GLU A 174 -15.53 -22.27 -5.58
CA GLU A 174 -15.62 -23.67 -5.92
C GLU A 174 -14.50 -24.43 -5.18
N PRO A 175 -14.82 -25.24 -4.16
CA PRO A 175 -13.80 -25.95 -3.38
C PRO A 175 -12.99 -26.94 -4.23
N ASP A 176 -13.55 -27.42 -5.32
CA ASP A 176 -12.90 -28.34 -6.25
C ASP A 176 -11.67 -27.74 -6.94
N VAL A 177 -11.65 -26.40 -7.16
CA VAL A 177 -10.50 -25.66 -7.71
C VAL A 177 -9.29 -25.72 -6.79
N LEU A 178 -9.49 -25.91 -5.47
CA LEU A 178 -8.38 -26.04 -4.52
C LEU A 178 -7.80 -27.46 -4.48
N THR A 179 -8.57 -28.45 -4.92
CA THR A 179 -8.20 -29.87 -4.89
C THR A 179 -7.79 -30.40 -6.25
N GLU A 180 -8.19 -29.77 -7.33
CA GLU A 180 -7.60 -30.06 -8.63
C GLU A 180 -6.09 -29.72 -8.55
N PRO A 181 -5.20 -30.73 -8.79
CA PRO A 181 -3.80 -30.38 -9.01
C PRO A 181 -3.83 -29.37 -10.12
N ALA A 182 -3.36 -28.14 -9.83
CA ALA A 182 -3.31 -27.08 -10.81
C ALA A 182 -2.81 -27.73 -12.09
N ALA A 183 -3.73 -27.94 -13.03
CA ALA A 183 -3.37 -28.47 -14.33
C ALA A 183 -2.57 -27.33 -14.93
N ILE A 184 -1.26 -27.38 -14.67
CA ILE A 184 -0.24 -26.44 -15.06
C ILE A 184 -0.05 -26.60 -16.58
N ALA A 185 -1.13 -26.48 -17.30
CA ALA A 185 -1.10 -26.22 -18.72
C ALA A 185 -0.59 -24.78 -18.88
N GLY A 186 0.73 -24.62 -18.76
CA GLY A 186 1.38 -23.34 -18.86
C GLY A 186 2.18 -22.92 -17.62
N ALA A 187 2.59 -23.87 -16.76
CA ALA A 187 3.61 -23.56 -15.78
C ALA A 187 4.80 -22.93 -16.52
N PRO A 188 5.20 -21.71 -16.19
CA PRO A 188 6.44 -21.19 -16.71
C PRO A 188 7.53 -22.17 -16.32
N SER A 189 8.27 -22.68 -17.29
CA SER A 189 9.45 -23.48 -17.02
C SER A 189 10.33 -22.68 -16.05
N LEU A 190 10.92 -23.34 -15.06
CA LEU A 190 11.80 -22.70 -14.07
C LEU A 190 12.92 -21.88 -14.73
N GLU A 191 13.16 -22.01 -16.02
CA GLU A 191 14.06 -21.21 -16.84
C GLU A 191 13.65 -19.74 -17.01
N HIS A 192 12.41 -19.37 -16.72
CA HIS A 192 11.92 -17.98 -16.77
C HIS A 192 11.90 -17.27 -15.40
N ILE A 193 12.39 -17.92 -14.34
CA ILE A 193 12.41 -17.39 -12.96
C ILE A 193 13.84 -16.94 -12.56
N VAL A 194 14.84 -17.17 -13.41
CA VAL A 194 16.23 -16.75 -13.17
C VAL A 194 16.55 -15.49 -13.92
#